data_76543347f59920ed75d40a89fc638e72
#
_entry.id   76543347f59920ed75d40a89fc638e72
#
_cell.length_a   1.000
_cell.length_b   1.000
_cell.length_c   1.000
_cell.angle_alpha   90.00
_cell.angle_beta   90.00
_cell.angle_gamma   90.00
#
_symmetry.space_group_name_H-M   'P 1'
#
loop_
_entity.id
_entity.type
_entity.pdbx_description
1 polymer ?
#
loop_
_entity_poly.entity_id
_entity_poly.type
_entity_poly.pdbx_seq_one_letter_code
_entity_poly.pdbx_strand_id
1 'polypeptide(L)'
;DRGHGLAEFIDAVLRIKSSTGISICTHVILNLPGDTAADAKETARILTALGVDIVKLHSLYIARNTRLCDWYENGKITVCSKEEYFERVITFLEQIPETVAVERMFSRIPEKDAVFCNWGCSWWRLRDELLQKMEEEGRYQGRCCDYLNGAALCLLKSE
;
A
#
# COMPACT_ATOMS: atom_id res chain seq x y z
N ASP A 1 16.31 5.95 4.74
CA ASP A 1 16.21 6.54 6.08
C ASP A 1 15.02 7.51 6.14
N ARG A 2 13.88 7.08 6.70
CA ARG A 2 12.67 7.93 6.85
C ARG A 2 12.68 8.73 8.16
N GLY A 3 13.54 8.40 9.12
CA GLY A 3 13.61 9.03 10.43
C GLY A 3 12.45 8.68 11.38
N HIS A 4 11.56 7.76 10.99
CA HIS A 4 10.47 7.26 11.83
C HIS A 4 10.11 5.82 11.48
N GLY A 5 9.54 5.09 12.43
CA GLY A 5 9.05 3.74 12.28
C GLY A 5 7.53 3.66 12.39
N LEU A 6 7.04 2.44 12.59
CA LEU A 6 5.60 2.18 12.70
C LEU A 6 4.98 2.83 13.95
N ALA A 7 5.74 2.87 15.06
CA ALA A 7 5.23 3.45 16.32
C ALA A 7 4.92 4.95 16.18
N GLU A 8 5.81 5.71 15.54
CA GLU A 8 5.62 7.13 15.29
C GLU A 8 4.48 7.39 14.30
N PHE A 9 4.32 6.51 13.31
CA PHE A 9 3.20 6.56 12.38
C PHE A 9 1.86 6.35 13.12
N ILE A 10 1.76 5.32 13.96
CA ILE A 10 0.56 5.03 14.76
C ILE A 10 0.23 6.22 15.67
N ASP A 11 1.21 6.73 16.42
CA ASP A 11 1.01 7.89 17.30
C ASP A 11 0.51 9.11 16.54
N ALA A 12 1.09 9.40 15.37
CA ALA A 12 0.63 10.53 14.54
C ALA A 12 -0.81 10.35 14.07
N VAL A 13 -1.19 9.15 13.60
CA VAL A 13 -2.58 8.88 13.18
C VAL A 13 -3.54 9.03 14.35
N LEU A 14 -3.21 8.47 15.52
CA LEU A 14 -4.05 8.56 16.72
C LEU A 14 -4.26 10.02 17.15
N ARG A 15 -3.20 10.83 17.17
CA ARG A 15 -3.29 12.27 17.51
C ARG A 15 -4.16 13.03 16.53
N ILE A 16 -4.01 12.82 15.22
CA ILE A 16 -4.82 13.49 14.19
C ILE A 16 -6.29 13.09 14.36
N LYS A 17 -6.57 11.80 14.48
CA LYS A 17 -7.95 11.29 14.61
C LYS A 17 -8.63 11.73 15.90
N SER A 18 -7.91 11.85 17.01
CA SER A 18 -8.48 12.28 18.30
C SER A 18 -8.73 13.78 18.41
N SER A 19 -7.96 14.61 17.71
CA SER A 19 -7.97 16.06 17.88
C SER A 19 -8.51 16.85 16.69
N THR A 20 -8.74 16.17 15.55
CA THR A 20 -9.16 16.85 14.31
C THR A 20 -10.17 16.02 13.52
N GLY A 21 -10.86 16.67 12.54
CA GLY A 21 -11.69 16.01 11.53
C GLY A 21 -10.97 15.82 10.17
N ILE A 22 -9.63 15.91 10.14
CA ILE A 22 -8.84 15.82 8.90
C ILE A 22 -8.84 14.38 8.40
N SER A 23 -9.12 14.19 7.10
CA SER A 23 -8.98 12.89 6.44
C SER A 23 -7.51 12.51 6.27
N ILE A 24 -7.19 11.26 6.59
CA ILE A 24 -5.83 10.72 6.52
C ILE A 24 -5.68 9.89 5.26
N CYS A 25 -4.75 10.30 4.38
CA CYS A 25 -4.31 9.53 3.22
C CYS A 25 -2.96 8.87 3.52
N THR A 26 -2.93 7.54 3.56
CA THR A 26 -1.69 6.80 3.79
C THR A 26 -1.06 6.35 2.48
N HIS A 27 0.24 6.59 2.32
CA HIS A 27 1.02 6.12 1.20
C HIS A 27 1.69 4.79 1.55
N VAL A 28 1.46 3.76 0.74
CA VAL A 28 1.93 2.40 0.98
C VAL A 28 2.68 1.88 -0.23
N ILE A 29 3.83 1.24 -0.01
CA ILE A 29 4.56 0.48 -1.01
C ILE A 29 4.45 -1.00 -0.61
N LEU A 30 3.92 -1.85 -1.51
CA LEU A 30 3.65 -3.27 -1.20
C LEU A 30 4.71 -4.23 -1.77
N ASN A 31 5.79 -3.73 -2.33
CA ASN A 31 6.84 -4.55 -2.92
C ASN A 31 8.25 -4.03 -2.63
N LEU A 32 8.48 -3.64 -1.38
CA LEU A 32 9.85 -3.43 -0.93
C LEU A 32 10.63 -4.76 -0.98
N PRO A 33 11.94 -4.73 -1.16
CA PRO A 33 12.76 -5.94 -1.15
C PRO A 33 12.57 -6.71 0.16
N GLY A 34 12.17 -7.97 0.06
CA GLY A 34 11.89 -8.83 1.21
C GLY A 34 10.43 -8.89 1.65
N ASP A 35 9.58 -7.97 1.21
CA ASP A 35 8.14 -8.03 1.52
C ASP A 35 7.46 -9.27 0.92
N THR A 36 6.38 -9.67 1.55
CA THR A 36 5.52 -10.81 1.17
C THR A 36 4.03 -10.41 1.13
N ALA A 37 3.16 -11.31 0.71
CA ALA A 37 1.72 -11.12 0.82
C ALA A 37 1.24 -11.04 2.29
N ALA A 38 1.97 -11.68 3.21
CA ALA A 38 1.67 -11.59 4.65
C ALA A 38 1.91 -10.16 5.18
N ASP A 39 2.99 -9.50 4.73
CA ASP A 39 3.29 -8.11 5.11
C ASP A 39 2.25 -7.15 4.53
N ALA A 40 1.78 -7.39 3.30
CA ALA A 40 0.69 -6.63 2.69
C ALA A 40 -0.61 -6.77 3.50
N LYS A 41 -0.95 -7.99 3.93
CA LYS A 41 -2.10 -8.27 4.79
C LYS A 41 -2.00 -7.58 6.14
N GLU A 42 -0.86 -7.66 6.80
CA GLU A 42 -0.62 -7.04 8.10
C GLU A 42 -0.71 -5.51 8.00
N THR A 43 -0.10 -4.92 6.98
CA THR A 43 -0.19 -3.49 6.71
C THR A 43 -1.66 -3.05 6.54
N ALA A 44 -2.45 -3.77 5.75
CA ALA A 44 -3.86 -3.47 5.57
C ALA A 44 -4.65 -3.52 6.89
N ARG A 45 -4.39 -4.53 7.73
CA ARG A 45 -5.03 -4.67 9.05
C ARG A 45 -4.69 -3.53 9.99
N ILE A 46 -3.43 -3.10 10.03
CA ILE A 46 -3.01 -1.95 10.83
C ILE A 46 -3.75 -0.69 10.39
N LEU A 47 -3.78 -0.41 9.08
CA LEU A 47 -4.45 0.77 8.54
C LEU A 47 -5.96 0.74 8.79
N THR A 48 -6.58 -0.42 8.66
CA THR A 48 -8.01 -0.63 8.96
C THR A 48 -8.29 -0.39 10.44
N ALA A 49 -7.48 -0.94 11.34
CA ALA A 49 -7.63 -0.72 12.79
C ALA A 49 -7.45 0.75 13.18
N LEU A 50 -6.57 1.48 12.50
CA LEU A 50 -6.35 2.91 12.70
C LEU A 50 -7.47 3.79 12.09
N GLY A 51 -8.35 3.23 11.28
CA GLY A 51 -9.46 3.95 10.66
C GLY A 51 -9.00 5.02 9.67
N VAL A 52 -7.98 4.73 8.84
CA VAL A 52 -7.55 5.64 7.78
C VAL A 52 -8.67 5.83 6.74
N ASP A 53 -8.71 6.99 6.11
CA ASP A 53 -9.80 7.35 5.21
C ASP A 53 -9.46 7.03 3.75
N ILE A 54 -8.18 7.15 3.40
CA ILE A 54 -7.70 6.99 2.03
C ILE A 54 -6.39 6.19 2.06
N VAL A 55 -6.23 5.30 1.10
CA VAL A 55 -4.96 4.62 0.84
C VAL A 55 -4.46 4.96 -0.57
N LYS A 56 -3.17 5.18 -0.70
CA LYS A 56 -2.50 5.46 -1.96
C LYS A 56 -1.37 4.46 -2.15
N LEU A 57 -1.62 3.43 -2.94
CA LEU A 57 -0.66 2.38 -3.18
C LEU A 57 0.36 2.81 -4.24
N HIS A 58 1.58 2.41 -4.02
CA HIS A 58 2.69 2.60 -4.96
C HIS A 58 3.38 1.26 -5.19
N SER A 59 3.57 0.90 -6.46
CA SER A 59 4.61 -0.07 -6.81
C SER A 59 5.98 0.57 -6.57
N LEU A 60 6.94 -0.19 -6.08
CA LEU A 60 8.31 0.28 -5.96
C LEU A 60 8.80 0.72 -7.35
N TYR A 61 9.38 1.90 -7.42
CA TYR A 61 10.22 2.32 -8.53
C TYR A 61 11.65 2.56 -8.05
N ILE A 62 12.61 2.40 -8.91
CA ILE A 62 14.02 2.60 -8.61
C ILE A 62 14.51 3.79 -9.41
N ALA A 63 14.66 4.92 -8.73
CA ALA A 63 15.13 6.15 -9.35
C ALA A 63 16.63 6.06 -9.68
N ARG A 64 17.03 6.66 -10.82
CA ARG A 64 18.43 6.76 -11.20
C ARG A 64 19.23 7.54 -10.17
N ASN A 65 20.53 7.26 -10.09
CA ASN A 65 21.48 7.97 -9.23
C ASN A 65 21.10 7.88 -7.73
N THR A 66 20.53 6.76 -7.31
CA THR A 66 20.22 6.48 -5.91
C THR A 66 20.96 5.23 -5.42
N ARG A 67 21.18 5.13 -4.12
CA ARG A 67 21.77 3.94 -3.50
C ARG A 67 20.96 2.67 -3.80
N LEU A 68 19.62 2.81 -3.95
CA LEU A 68 18.76 1.69 -4.32
C LEU A 68 19.02 1.24 -5.76
N CYS A 69 19.33 2.16 -6.67
CA CYS A 69 19.75 1.88 -8.04
C CYS A 69 21.05 1.06 -8.04
N ASP A 70 22.07 1.51 -7.28
CA ASP A 70 23.33 0.77 -7.17
C ASP A 70 23.14 -0.66 -6.65
N TRP A 71 22.25 -0.84 -5.68
CA TRP A 71 21.96 -2.17 -5.15
C TRP A 71 21.23 -3.05 -6.16
N TYR A 72 20.30 -2.50 -6.90
CA TYR A 72 19.56 -3.22 -7.95
C TYR A 72 20.48 -3.65 -9.11
N GLU A 73 21.27 -2.72 -9.63
CA GLU A 73 22.21 -2.98 -10.73
C GLU A 73 23.30 -3.97 -10.35
N ASN A 74 23.72 -4.01 -9.10
CA ASN A 74 24.69 -4.97 -8.57
C ASN A 74 24.06 -6.29 -8.07
N GLY A 75 22.75 -6.51 -8.32
CA GLY A 75 22.05 -7.71 -7.93
C GLY A 75 21.92 -7.96 -6.42
N LYS A 76 22.11 -6.92 -5.59
CA LYS A 76 21.95 -7.00 -4.12
C LYS A 76 20.50 -7.02 -3.67
N ILE A 77 19.62 -6.52 -4.52
CA ILE A 77 18.17 -6.56 -4.31
C ILE A 77 17.48 -6.99 -5.59
N THR A 78 16.34 -7.62 -5.44
CA THR A 78 15.43 -7.97 -6.53
C THR A 78 14.05 -7.38 -6.25
N VAL A 79 13.33 -7.01 -7.30
CA VAL A 79 11.93 -6.63 -7.21
C VAL A 79 11.10 -7.86 -7.56
N CYS A 80 10.01 -8.08 -6.85
CA CYS A 80 9.11 -9.21 -7.12
C CYS A 80 8.51 -9.14 -8.53
N SER A 81 7.98 -10.25 -9.02
CA SER A 81 7.25 -10.30 -10.30
C SER A 81 5.98 -9.44 -10.28
N LYS A 82 5.45 -9.15 -11.46
CA LYS A 82 4.17 -8.44 -11.60
C LYS A 82 3.04 -9.23 -10.95
N GLU A 83 3.02 -10.52 -11.14
CA GLU A 83 2.02 -11.46 -10.61
C GLU A 83 2.06 -11.49 -9.08
N GLU A 84 3.24 -11.53 -8.48
CA GLU A 84 3.40 -11.44 -7.02
C GLU A 84 2.93 -10.08 -6.47
N TYR A 85 3.22 -8.99 -7.17
CA TYR A 85 2.71 -7.68 -6.78
C TYR A 85 1.19 -7.61 -6.86
N PHE A 86 0.58 -8.15 -7.92
CA PHE A 86 -0.88 -8.23 -8.04
C PHE A 86 -1.49 -8.96 -6.86
N GLU A 87 -0.92 -10.12 -6.49
CA GLU A 87 -1.41 -10.88 -5.35
C GLU A 87 -1.29 -10.08 -4.03
N ARG A 88 -0.21 -9.34 -3.83
CA ARG A 88 -0.04 -8.46 -2.66
C ARG A 88 -1.08 -7.34 -2.63
N VAL A 89 -1.32 -6.67 -3.77
CA VAL A 89 -2.35 -5.62 -3.87
C VAL A 89 -3.74 -6.19 -3.59
N ILE A 90 -4.09 -7.32 -4.20
CA ILE A 90 -5.39 -7.96 -4.00
C ILE A 90 -5.55 -8.37 -2.53
N THR A 91 -4.54 -9.03 -1.95
CA THR A 91 -4.55 -9.41 -0.53
C THR A 91 -4.72 -8.20 0.38
N PHE A 92 -4.05 -7.09 0.08
CA PHE A 92 -4.20 -5.83 0.80
C PHE A 92 -5.62 -5.28 0.69
N LEU A 93 -6.17 -5.19 -0.53
CA LEU A 93 -7.51 -4.66 -0.78
C LEU A 93 -8.60 -5.48 -0.11
N GLU A 94 -8.47 -6.80 -0.09
CA GLU A 94 -9.43 -7.70 0.60
C GLU A 94 -9.53 -7.42 2.11
N GLN A 95 -8.49 -6.85 2.74
CA GLN A 95 -8.47 -6.51 4.17
C GLN A 95 -8.87 -5.06 4.45
N ILE A 96 -8.94 -4.19 3.44
CA ILE A 96 -9.33 -2.79 3.57
C ILE A 96 -10.85 -2.67 3.35
N PRO A 97 -11.60 -2.06 4.28
CA PRO A 97 -13.05 -1.90 4.12
C PRO A 97 -13.41 -1.05 2.90
N GLU A 98 -14.58 -1.32 2.33
CA GLU A 98 -15.11 -0.59 1.15
C GLU A 98 -15.27 0.92 1.38
N THR A 99 -15.35 1.35 2.64
CA THR A 99 -15.45 2.76 3.02
C THR A 99 -14.14 3.54 2.86
N VAL A 100 -13.01 2.85 2.74
CA VAL A 100 -11.70 3.47 2.53
C VAL A 100 -11.47 3.69 1.03
N ALA A 101 -11.22 4.94 0.65
CA ALA A 101 -10.97 5.28 -0.74
C ALA A 101 -9.57 4.80 -1.19
N VAL A 102 -9.49 4.22 -2.39
CA VAL A 102 -8.21 3.82 -3.01
C VAL A 102 -7.85 4.82 -4.10
N GLU A 103 -6.86 5.67 -3.85
CA GLU A 103 -6.49 6.76 -4.79
C GLU A 103 -5.70 6.24 -6.00
N ARG A 104 -4.77 5.32 -5.78
CA ARG A 104 -4.00 4.65 -6.86
C ARG A 104 -3.46 3.31 -6.39
N MET A 105 -3.03 2.48 -7.37
CA MET A 105 -2.47 1.15 -7.12
C MET A 105 -1.05 0.97 -7.70
N PHE A 106 -0.58 1.90 -8.52
CA PHE A 106 0.71 1.85 -9.20
C PHE A 106 1.42 3.19 -9.19
N SER A 107 2.74 3.18 -9.22
CA SER A 107 3.55 4.39 -9.31
C SER A 107 3.42 5.07 -10.67
N ARG A 108 3.62 6.39 -10.67
CA ARG A 108 3.65 7.22 -11.87
C ARG A 108 4.93 8.06 -11.83
N ILE A 109 5.96 7.57 -12.49
CA ILE A 109 7.24 8.25 -12.65
C ILE A 109 7.62 8.24 -14.13
N PRO A 110 8.22 9.30 -14.67
CA PRO A 110 8.74 9.30 -16.03
C PRO A 110 9.84 8.22 -16.20
N GLU A 111 9.81 7.46 -17.30
CA GLU A 111 10.77 6.38 -17.57
C GLU A 111 12.23 6.85 -17.53
N LYS A 112 12.49 8.08 -17.98
CA LYS A 112 13.83 8.67 -17.96
C LYS A 112 14.42 8.79 -16.56
N ASP A 113 13.59 8.86 -15.52
CA ASP A 113 14.00 9.13 -14.15
C ASP A 113 14.16 7.85 -13.31
N ALA A 114 13.82 6.68 -13.87
CA ALA A 114 13.92 5.39 -13.19
C ALA A 114 14.67 4.34 -14.03
N VAL A 115 15.32 3.38 -13.35
CA VAL A 115 15.87 2.16 -13.95
C VAL A 115 14.86 1.01 -13.86
N PHE A 116 13.94 1.07 -12.93
CA PHE A 116 12.81 0.15 -12.80
C PHE A 116 11.55 0.93 -12.43
N CYS A 117 10.47 0.66 -13.15
CA CYS A 117 9.12 1.11 -12.80
C CYS A 117 8.10 0.20 -13.48
N ASN A 118 7.13 -0.30 -12.71
CA ASN A 118 5.94 -0.99 -13.24
C ASN A 118 6.24 -2.11 -14.25
N TRP A 119 7.35 -2.83 -14.11
CA TRP A 119 7.77 -3.92 -15.03
C TRP A 119 7.77 -3.50 -16.51
N GLY A 120 8.05 -2.23 -16.80
CA GLY A 120 8.03 -1.68 -18.16
C GLY A 120 6.63 -1.48 -18.75
N CYS A 121 5.58 -1.56 -17.93
CA CYS A 121 4.20 -1.38 -18.35
C CYS A 121 3.64 -0.02 -17.90
N SER A 122 2.67 0.51 -18.63
CA SER A 122 1.96 1.70 -18.20
C SER A 122 1.07 1.40 -16.99
N TRP A 123 0.98 2.34 -16.05
CA TRP A 123 0.21 2.18 -14.81
C TRP A 123 -1.28 1.91 -15.05
N TRP A 124 -1.87 2.48 -16.11
CA TRP A 124 -3.28 2.28 -16.45
C TRP A 124 -3.55 0.87 -16.98
N ARG A 125 -2.64 0.31 -17.78
CA ARG A 125 -2.74 -1.07 -18.25
C ARG A 125 -2.63 -2.06 -17.09
N LEU A 126 -1.67 -1.86 -16.19
CA LEU A 126 -1.53 -2.69 -14.99
C LEU A 126 -2.77 -2.63 -14.09
N ARG A 127 -3.36 -1.44 -13.97
CA ARG A 127 -4.61 -1.28 -13.22
C ARG A 127 -5.73 -2.09 -13.86
N ASP A 128 -5.91 -2.00 -15.16
CA ASP A 128 -6.97 -2.69 -15.87
C ASP A 128 -6.78 -4.21 -15.82
N GLU A 129 -5.54 -4.72 -15.98
CA GLU A 129 -5.19 -6.13 -15.81
C GLU A 129 -5.46 -6.62 -14.36
N LEU A 130 -5.13 -5.82 -13.35
CA LEU A 130 -5.39 -6.13 -11.94
C LEU A 130 -6.88 -6.23 -11.65
N LEU A 131 -7.67 -5.24 -12.12
CA LEU A 131 -9.12 -5.22 -11.90
C LEU A 131 -9.80 -6.39 -12.61
N GLN A 132 -9.39 -6.70 -13.82
CA GLN A 132 -9.88 -7.87 -14.54
C GLN A 132 -9.59 -9.17 -13.78
N LYS A 133 -8.36 -9.34 -13.30
CA LYS A 133 -7.99 -10.49 -12.46
C LYS A 133 -8.86 -10.61 -11.21
N MET A 134 -9.11 -9.50 -10.52
CA MET A 134 -9.98 -9.48 -9.34
C MET A 134 -11.41 -9.91 -9.68
N GLU A 135 -11.95 -9.43 -10.79
CA GLU A 135 -13.30 -9.79 -11.27
C GLU A 135 -13.38 -11.27 -11.62
N GLU A 136 -12.42 -11.80 -12.40
CA GLU A 136 -12.36 -13.21 -12.79
C GLU A 136 -12.26 -14.17 -11.59
N GLU A 137 -11.55 -13.75 -10.54
CA GLU A 137 -11.36 -14.54 -9.30
C GLU A 137 -12.46 -14.30 -8.25
N GLY A 138 -13.41 -13.38 -8.51
CA GLY A 138 -14.44 -13.00 -7.54
C GLY A 138 -13.87 -12.36 -6.27
N ARG A 139 -12.74 -11.64 -6.40
CA ARG A 139 -12.05 -10.94 -5.32
C ARG A 139 -12.37 -9.45 -5.37
N TYR A 140 -12.63 -8.83 -4.22
CA TYR A 140 -13.01 -7.43 -4.15
C TYR A 140 -12.54 -6.79 -2.84
N GLN A 141 -12.52 -5.48 -2.80
CA GLN A 141 -12.15 -4.70 -1.62
C GLN A 141 -13.09 -5.04 -0.46
N GLY A 142 -12.54 -5.32 0.70
CA GLY A 142 -13.29 -5.64 1.91
C GLY A 142 -13.75 -7.09 2.04
N ARG A 143 -13.54 -7.94 1.05
CA ARG A 143 -13.99 -9.35 1.06
C ARG A 143 -13.58 -10.14 2.31
N CYS A 144 -12.39 -9.87 2.83
CA CYS A 144 -11.82 -10.54 4.00
C CYS A 144 -11.66 -9.59 5.20
N CYS A 145 -12.32 -8.43 5.15
CA CYS A 145 -12.24 -7.43 6.21
C CYS A 145 -13.18 -7.84 7.36
N ASP A 146 -12.61 -8.53 8.34
CA ASP A 146 -13.25 -8.92 9.59
C ASP A 146 -12.86 -8.02 10.78
N TYR A 147 -12.14 -6.95 10.49
CA TYR A 147 -11.54 -6.06 11.48
C TYR A 147 -12.51 -4.98 11.94
N LEU A 148 -12.30 -4.46 13.16
CA LEU A 148 -13.16 -3.46 13.81
C LEU A 148 -13.29 -2.11 13.09
N ASN A 149 -12.68 -1.97 11.92
CA ASN A 149 -12.84 -0.86 10.99
C ASN A 149 -12.66 0.51 11.65
N GLY A 150 -11.67 0.65 12.53
CA GLY A 150 -11.46 1.85 13.34
C GLY A 150 -12.44 2.01 14.51
N ALA A 151 -13.40 1.10 14.68
CA ALA A 151 -14.38 1.16 15.76
C ALA A 151 -13.72 1.13 17.16
N ALA A 152 -12.58 0.46 17.30
CA ALA A 152 -11.79 0.48 18.54
C ALA A 152 -11.35 1.90 18.94
N LEU A 153 -11.10 2.79 17.97
CA LEU A 153 -10.76 4.19 18.23
C LEU A 153 -11.98 5.05 18.60
N CYS A 154 -13.17 4.64 18.18
CA CYS A 154 -14.41 5.33 18.57
C CYS A 154 -14.71 5.13 20.06
N LEU A 155 -14.33 3.98 20.62
CA LEU A 155 -14.51 3.69 22.04
C LEU A 155 -13.60 4.55 22.93
N LEU A 156 -12.43 4.98 22.44
CA LEU A 156 -11.53 5.88 23.17
C LEU A 156 -12.00 7.32 23.22
N LYS A 157 -13.01 7.72 22.41
CA LYS A 157 -13.56 9.06 22.36
C LYS A 157 -14.75 9.26 23.32
N SER A 158 -15.22 8.20 23.97
CA SER A 158 -16.40 8.21 24.84
C SER A 158 -16.04 8.26 26.35
N GLU A 159 -14.77 8.40 26.69
CA GLU A 159 -14.25 8.68 28.03
C GLU A 159 -13.71 10.13 28.12
#